data_3a3d8b6d4c68c68000c3fe7ee8f16b82
#
_entry.id   3a3d8b6d4c68c68000c3fe7ee8f16b82
#
_cell.length_a   1.000
_cell.length_b   1.000
_cell.length_c   1.000
_cell.angle_alpha   90.00
_cell.angle_beta   90.00
_cell.angle_gamma   90.00
#
_symmetry.space_group_name_H-M   'P 1'
#
loop_
_entity.id
_entity.type
_entity.pdbx_description
1 polymer ?
#
loop_
_entity_poly.entity_id
_entity_poly.type
_entity_poly.pdbx_seq_one_letter_code
_entity_poly.pdbx_strand_id
1 'polypeptide(L)'
;MEIKIIIPSPLRNFTNGERSVNIELDEHSSILDSINKLNDIYSGISAKIIDENNSLHNFVNIFMDGEDVRYIKGVDTKLIANCEISIVPAVAGGFK
;
A
#
# COMPACT_ATOMS: atom_id res chain seq x y z
N MET A 1 10.30 -9.34 -8.85
CA MET A 1 10.14 -9.79 -7.45
C MET A 1 8.67 -9.80 -7.07
N GLU A 2 8.30 -10.73 -6.24
CA GLU A 2 6.93 -10.85 -5.79
C GLU A 2 6.74 -10.14 -4.45
N ILE A 3 5.64 -9.37 -4.33
CA ILE A 3 5.34 -8.60 -3.13
C ILE A 3 3.92 -8.96 -2.69
N LYS A 4 3.73 -9.16 -1.40
CA LYS A 4 2.40 -9.40 -0.85
C LYS A 4 1.87 -8.12 -0.24
N ILE A 5 0.67 -7.72 -0.62
CA ILE A 5 0.04 -6.52 -0.08
C ILE A 5 -1.18 -6.93 0.73
N ILE A 6 -1.20 -6.54 2.00
CA ILE A 6 -2.34 -6.78 2.87
C ILE A 6 -3.31 -5.62 2.72
N ILE A 7 -4.55 -5.96 2.38
CA ILE A 7 -5.60 -4.96 2.10
C ILE A 7 -6.46 -4.78 3.34
N PRO A 8 -6.58 -3.56 3.85
CA PRO A 8 -7.41 -3.33 5.04
C PRO A 8 -8.88 -3.41 4.68
N SER A 9 -9.68 -3.70 5.69
CA SER A 9 -11.11 -3.91 5.53
C SER A 9 -11.80 -2.82 4.70
N PRO A 10 -11.54 -1.52 4.95
CA PRO A 10 -12.24 -0.47 4.19
C PRO A 10 -11.93 -0.45 2.69
N LEU A 11 -10.85 -1.10 2.27
CA LEU A 11 -10.47 -1.09 0.86
C LEU A 11 -10.78 -2.40 0.14
N ARG A 12 -11.35 -3.37 0.84
CA ARG A 12 -11.60 -4.69 0.23
C ARG A 12 -12.69 -4.68 -0.82
N ASN A 13 -13.53 -3.65 -0.83
CA ASN A 13 -14.51 -3.52 -1.91
C ASN A 13 -13.83 -3.21 -3.25
N PHE A 14 -12.61 -2.67 -3.24
CA PHE A 14 -11.85 -2.48 -4.47
C PHE A 14 -11.22 -3.78 -4.96
N THR A 15 -10.96 -4.72 -4.07
CA THR A 15 -10.23 -5.94 -4.37
C THR A 15 -11.14 -7.17 -4.40
N ASN A 16 -12.43 -6.97 -4.60
CA ASN A 16 -13.42 -8.05 -4.65
C ASN A 16 -13.40 -8.90 -3.38
N GLY A 17 -13.12 -8.25 -2.23
CA GLY A 17 -13.09 -8.94 -0.96
C GLY A 17 -11.76 -9.57 -0.60
N GLU A 18 -10.75 -9.47 -1.47
CA GLU A 18 -9.45 -10.07 -1.18
C GLU A 18 -8.76 -9.35 -0.04
N ARG A 19 -8.25 -10.13 0.91
CA ARG A 19 -7.55 -9.61 2.07
C ARG A 19 -6.07 -9.40 1.81
N SER A 20 -5.54 -10.06 0.80
CA SER A 20 -4.16 -9.87 0.38
C SER A 20 -4.08 -10.10 -1.12
N VAL A 21 -3.11 -9.42 -1.72
CA VAL A 21 -2.89 -9.49 -3.16
C VAL A 21 -1.39 -9.65 -3.38
N ASN A 22 -1.02 -10.61 -4.22
CA ASN A 22 0.38 -10.77 -4.61
C ASN A 22 0.58 -10.09 -5.95
N ILE A 23 1.62 -9.27 -6.05
CA ILE A 23 1.93 -8.58 -7.30
C ILE A 23 3.38 -8.81 -7.67
N GLU A 24 3.63 -8.73 -8.96
CA GLU A 24 4.98 -8.90 -9.49
C GLU A 24 5.53 -7.53 -9.90
N LEU A 25 6.73 -7.19 -9.44
CA LEU A 25 7.36 -5.90 -9.74
C LEU A 25 8.82 -6.12 -10.11
N ASP A 26 9.37 -5.16 -10.83
CA ASP A 26 10.80 -5.16 -11.13
C ASP A 26 11.59 -4.90 -9.85
N GLU A 27 12.83 -5.38 -9.84
CA GLU A 27 13.72 -5.09 -8.73
C GLU A 27 13.94 -3.58 -8.64
N HIS A 28 14.19 -3.10 -7.43
CA HIS A 28 14.38 -1.67 -7.14
C HIS A 28 13.09 -0.85 -7.22
N SER A 29 11.94 -1.51 -7.32
CA SER A 29 10.66 -0.81 -7.26
C SER A 29 10.43 -0.23 -5.87
N SER A 30 9.64 0.85 -5.84
CA SER A 30 9.32 1.55 -4.59
C SER A 30 7.91 1.21 -4.11
N ILE A 31 7.59 1.71 -2.92
CA ILE A 31 6.21 1.62 -2.41
C ILE A 31 5.24 2.25 -3.41
N LEU A 32 5.59 3.41 -3.98
CA LEU A 32 4.73 4.07 -4.96
C LEU A 32 4.49 3.16 -6.17
N ASP A 33 5.54 2.48 -6.64
CA ASP A 33 5.38 1.55 -7.76
C ASP A 33 4.40 0.44 -7.43
N SER A 34 4.44 -0.06 -6.18
CA SER A 34 3.52 -1.11 -5.77
C SER A 34 2.08 -0.62 -5.73
N ILE A 35 1.87 0.63 -5.28
CA ILE A 35 0.53 1.21 -5.24
C ILE A 35 -0.01 1.40 -6.65
N ASN A 36 0.83 1.87 -7.56
CA ASN A 36 0.43 2.05 -8.96
C ASN A 36 0.11 0.72 -9.62
N LYS A 37 0.90 -0.30 -9.33
CA LYS A 37 0.63 -1.64 -9.86
C LYS A 37 -0.69 -2.18 -9.33
N LEU A 38 -0.93 -1.97 -8.05
CA LEU A 38 -2.19 -2.40 -7.44
C LEU A 38 -3.37 -1.69 -8.12
N ASN A 39 -3.20 -0.41 -8.45
CA ASN A 39 -4.24 0.36 -9.13
C ASN A 39 -4.49 -0.12 -10.56
N ASP A 40 -3.47 -0.64 -11.22
CA ASP A 40 -3.64 -1.22 -12.55
C ASP A 40 -4.54 -2.45 -12.50
N ILE A 41 -4.49 -3.19 -11.41
CA ILE A 41 -5.29 -4.39 -11.21
C ILE A 41 -6.68 -4.03 -10.69
N TYR A 42 -6.73 -3.12 -9.71
CA TYR A 42 -7.97 -2.72 -9.06
C TYR A 42 -8.13 -1.21 -9.17
N SER A 43 -8.77 -0.79 -10.23
CA SER A 43 -8.88 0.63 -10.59
C SER A 43 -9.53 1.44 -9.48
N GLY A 44 -8.91 2.56 -9.15
CA GLY A 44 -9.44 3.51 -8.16
C GLY A 44 -8.86 3.36 -6.76
N ILE A 45 -8.16 2.25 -6.48
CA ILE A 45 -7.68 2.01 -5.12
C ILE A 45 -6.56 2.98 -4.73
N SER A 46 -5.73 3.41 -5.69
CA SER A 46 -4.60 4.28 -5.36
C SER A 46 -5.06 5.62 -4.79
N ALA A 47 -6.19 6.13 -5.24
CA ALA A 47 -6.70 7.41 -4.74
C ALA A 47 -7.05 7.36 -3.26
N LYS A 48 -7.26 6.17 -2.72
CA LYS A 48 -7.54 6.00 -1.30
C LYS A 48 -6.27 5.91 -0.46
N ILE A 49 -5.12 5.75 -1.12
CA ILE A 49 -3.84 5.53 -0.44
C ILE A 49 -2.95 6.75 -0.56
N ILE A 50 -2.87 7.33 -1.77
CA ILE A 50 -2.01 8.48 -2.03
C ILE A 50 -2.85 9.64 -2.55
N ASP A 51 -2.33 10.85 -2.32
CA ASP A 51 -2.97 12.07 -2.77
C ASP A 51 -2.47 12.44 -4.18
N GLU A 52 -2.91 13.59 -4.67
CA GLU A 52 -2.56 14.03 -6.03
C GLU A 52 -1.08 14.34 -6.20
N ASN A 53 -0.35 14.49 -5.10
CA ASN A 53 1.09 14.71 -5.12
C ASN A 53 1.88 13.41 -4.96
N ASN A 54 1.19 12.27 -5.03
CA ASN A 54 1.78 10.95 -4.84
C ASN A 54 2.38 10.75 -3.45
N SER A 55 1.86 11.46 -2.47
CA SER A 55 2.24 11.29 -1.07
C SER A 55 1.16 10.51 -0.35
N LEU A 56 1.54 9.79 0.70
CA LEU A 56 0.55 9.06 1.49
C LEU A 56 -0.44 10.04 2.11
N HIS A 57 -1.72 9.68 2.07
CA HIS A 57 -2.73 10.44 2.81
C HIS A 57 -2.39 10.42 4.30
N ASN A 58 -2.79 11.48 5.00
CA ASN A 58 -2.53 11.59 6.43
C ASN A 58 -3.14 10.46 7.24
N PHE A 59 -4.19 9.85 6.72
CA PHE A 59 -4.91 8.78 7.42
C PHE A 59 -4.45 7.39 7.06
N VAL A 60 -3.38 7.28 6.27
CA VAL A 60 -2.92 5.98 5.80
C VAL A 60 -1.47 5.77 6.21
N ASN A 61 -1.22 4.65 6.86
CA ASN A 61 0.13 4.21 7.13
C ASN A 61 0.42 2.97 6.29
N ILE A 62 1.67 2.83 5.89
CA ILE A 62 2.12 1.62 5.21
C ILE A 62 3.29 1.06 5.98
N PHE A 63 3.23 -0.23 6.25
CA PHE A 63 4.30 -0.95 6.93
C PHE A 63 4.92 -1.94 5.96
N MET A 64 6.24 -1.95 5.89
CA MET A 64 6.98 -2.93 5.11
C MET A 64 7.67 -3.86 6.12
N ASP A 65 7.22 -5.12 6.15
CA ASP A 65 7.71 -6.11 7.10
C ASP A 65 7.70 -5.56 8.53
N GLY A 66 6.63 -4.83 8.87
CA GLY A 66 6.44 -4.31 10.21
C GLY A 66 7.03 -2.94 10.47
N GLU A 67 7.74 -2.35 9.50
CA GLU A 67 8.33 -1.02 9.65
C GLU A 67 7.52 0.04 8.94
N ASP A 68 7.18 1.12 9.65
CA ASP A 68 6.43 2.22 9.07
C ASP A 68 7.31 2.95 8.06
N VAL A 69 6.88 2.97 6.79
CA VAL A 69 7.70 3.55 5.73
C VAL A 69 7.84 5.07 5.85
N ARG A 70 6.97 5.74 6.62
CA ARG A 70 7.13 7.18 6.84
C ARG A 70 8.45 7.52 7.49
N TYR A 71 8.97 6.62 8.30
CA TYR A 71 10.25 6.81 8.98
C TYR A 71 11.42 6.30 8.16
N ILE A 72 11.17 5.86 6.93
CA ILE A 72 12.22 5.48 5.98
C ILE A 72 12.26 6.54 4.89
N LYS A 73 11.59 6.30 3.77
CA LYS A 73 11.52 7.28 2.68
C LYS A 73 10.10 7.42 2.15
N GLY A 74 9.09 7.09 2.97
CA GLY A 74 7.71 7.20 2.56
C GLY A 74 7.43 6.36 1.32
N VAL A 75 6.75 6.94 0.34
CA VAL A 75 6.42 6.21 -0.89
C VAL A 75 7.65 5.91 -1.75
N ASP A 76 8.77 6.57 -1.49
CA ASP A 76 10.01 6.32 -2.22
C ASP A 76 10.85 5.21 -1.58
N THR A 77 10.35 4.61 -0.50
CA THR A 77 11.04 3.48 0.13
C THR A 77 11.15 2.33 -0.86
N LYS A 78 12.36 1.80 -1.01
CA LYS A 78 12.57 0.67 -1.93
C LYS A 78 12.06 -0.62 -1.31
N LEU A 79 11.41 -1.41 -2.14
CA LEU A 79 10.86 -2.70 -1.71
C LEU A 79 11.97 -3.74 -1.62
N ILE A 80 11.80 -4.64 -0.67
CA ILE A 80 12.69 -5.78 -0.50
C ILE A 80 11.99 -7.00 -1.09
N ALA A 81 12.73 -7.85 -1.79
CA ALA A 81 12.13 -9.03 -2.42
C ALA A 81 11.38 -9.86 -1.38
N ASN A 82 10.18 -10.27 -1.75
CA ASN A 82 9.30 -11.10 -0.92
C ASN A 82 8.81 -10.41 0.34
N CYS A 83 8.88 -9.07 0.39
CA CYS A 83 8.39 -8.36 1.58
C CYS A 83 6.87 -8.34 1.61
N GLU A 84 6.35 -8.05 2.79
CA GLU A 84 4.92 -7.91 3.00
C GLU A 84 4.62 -6.45 3.28
N ILE A 85 3.72 -5.88 2.50
CA ILE A 85 3.28 -4.50 2.65
C ILE A 85 1.91 -4.52 3.30
N SER A 86 1.75 -3.82 4.42
CA SER A 86 0.45 -3.70 5.08
C SER A 86 -0.05 -2.27 4.94
N ILE A 87 -1.22 -2.11 4.38
CA ILE A 87 -1.89 -0.81 4.27
C ILE A 87 -2.79 -0.69 5.49
N VAL A 88 -2.54 0.29 6.33
CA VAL A 88 -3.26 0.45 7.58
C VAL A 88 -3.89 1.83 7.62
N PRO A 89 -5.23 1.93 7.58
CA PRO A 89 -5.85 3.23 7.75
C PRO A 89 -5.67 3.68 9.20
N ALA A 90 -5.17 4.87 9.37
CA ALA A 90 -4.99 5.45 10.70
C ALA A 90 -6.27 6.16 11.08
N VAL A 91 -7.37 5.46 11.02
CA VAL A 91 -8.65 6.04 11.36
C VAL A 91 -8.76 5.94 12.85
N ALA A 92 -8.83 7.04 13.41
CA ALA A 92 -9.08 7.04 14.80
C ALA A 92 -10.48 6.52 15.01
N GLY A 93 -10.45 5.90 15.42
CA GLY A 93 -11.52 5.55 15.44
C GLY A 93 -12.58 6.04 15.31
N GLY A 94 -11.73 6.08 14.87
CA GLY A 94 -12.23 6.27 14.96
C GLY A 94 -12.99 6.36 15.05
N PHE A 95 -12.75 6.47 14.93
CA PHE A 95 -13.40 6.55 15.16
C PHE A 95 -14.22 6.23 15.39
N LYS A 96 -14.47 6.26 15.32
CA LYS A 96 -15.06 5.94 15.63
C LYS A 96 -15.53 5.75 15.67
#